data_9214b179d41502a1891f3a494deb3d55
#
_entry.id   9214b179d41502a1891f3a494deb3d55
#
_cell.length_a   1.000
_cell.length_b   1.000
_cell.length_c   1.000
_cell.angle_alpha   90.00
_cell.angle_beta   90.00
_cell.angle_gamma   90.00
#
_symmetry.space_group_name_H-M   'P 1'
#
loop_
_entity.id
_entity.type
_entity.pdbx_description
1 polymer ?
#
loop_
_entity_poly.entity_id
_entity_poly.type
_entity_poly.pdbx_seq_one_letter_code
_entity_poly.pdbx_strand_id
1 'polypeptide(L)'
;VFKILSSDDTVIHDLKLKGDGKVASHQIDVTIEKNHTKKRILIECKDYDNVIGIDIIRDFFGAIYQIQPDESFVVTTKGYTKPAVDFANDEKIKLFVLRAFSESDWEDRIQNIEIIASIRHIDDPVIKSWKLSNSAEFQTLTHKHKDLIGKKFSCNAYKTFFYDKDGHKTQ
;
A
#
# COMPACT_ATOMS: atom_id res chain seq x y z
N VAL A 1 9.09 -0.19 3.47
CA VAL A 1 7.88 -0.32 4.29
C VAL A 1 7.29 1.06 4.56
N PHE A 2 7.99 1.99 5.23
CA PHE A 2 7.45 3.31 5.60
C PHE A 2 6.95 4.12 4.41
N LYS A 3 7.66 4.10 3.27
CA LYS A 3 7.23 4.79 2.05
C LYS A 3 5.92 4.27 1.47
N ILE A 4 5.61 2.99 1.66
CA ILE A 4 4.35 2.38 1.20
C ILE A 4 3.19 2.77 2.12
N LEU A 5 3.44 2.84 3.44
CA LEU A 5 2.42 3.17 4.44
C LEU A 5 2.12 4.66 4.56
N SER A 6 2.98 5.52 4.01
CA SER A 6 2.90 6.98 4.12
C SER A 6 3.00 7.63 2.74
N SER A 7 2.09 7.25 1.81
CA SER A 7 2.11 7.72 0.41
C SER A 7 2.10 9.25 0.26
N ASP A 8 1.47 9.94 1.20
CA ASP A 8 1.31 11.40 1.17
C ASP A 8 2.34 12.15 2.03
N ASP A 9 3.24 11.43 2.71
CA ASP A 9 4.26 12.00 3.58
C ASP A 9 5.65 11.98 2.93
N THR A 10 6.51 12.89 3.35
CA THR A 10 7.90 12.90 2.91
C THR A 10 8.74 11.98 3.79
N VAL A 11 9.33 10.94 3.19
CA VAL A 11 10.23 9.98 3.87
C VAL A 11 11.64 10.20 3.39
N ILE A 12 12.54 10.55 4.32
CA ILE A 12 13.95 10.87 4.04
C ILE A 12 14.82 9.86 4.80
N HIS A 13 15.79 9.29 4.12
CA HIS A 13 16.77 8.37 4.71
C HIS A 13 18.10 9.08 4.98
N ASP A 14 18.80 8.64 6.01
CA ASP A 14 20.14 9.12 6.38
C ASP A 14 20.25 10.65 6.51
N LEU A 15 19.24 11.27 7.10
CA LEU A 15 19.18 12.71 7.24
C LEU A 15 20.00 13.18 8.44
N LYS A 16 20.91 14.14 8.22
CA LYS A 16 21.61 14.83 9.29
C LYS A 16 20.78 16.00 9.79
N LEU A 17 20.35 15.90 11.03
CA LEU A 17 19.54 16.92 11.70
C LEU A 17 20.33 17.58 12.85
N LYS A 18 20.01 18.83 13.09
CA LYS A 18 20.46 19.59 14.27
C LYS A 18 19.24 20.09 15.04
N GLY A 19 19.36 20.18 16.34
CA GLY A 19 18.40 20.93 17.14
C GLY A 19 18.59 22.45 16.96
N ASP A 20 17.56 23.20 17.24
CA ASP A 20 17.60 24.66 17.17
C ASP A 20 18.66 25.23 18.13
N GLY A 21 19.56 26.04 17.59
CA GLY A 21 20.68 26.61 18.34
C GLY A 21 21.78 25.62 18.74
N LYS A 22 21.74 24.36 18.25
CA LYS A 22 22.75 23.33 18.55
C LYS A 22 23.82 23.28 17.45
N VAL A 23 25.03 22.92 17.87
CA VAL A 23 26.18 22.73 16.97
C VAL A 23 26.25 21.29 16.49
N ALA A 24 26.00 20.33 17.39
CA ALA A 24 26.03 18.93 17.08
C ALA A 24 24.94 18.52 16.08
N SER A 25 25.30 17.66 15.13
CA SER A 25 24.36 17.06 14.20
C SER A 25 24.21 15.57 14.49
N HIS A 26 23.01 15.06 14.36
CA HIS A 26 22.67 13.66 14.52
C HIS A 26 22.26 13.09 13.17
N GLN A 27 22.83 11.95 12.80
CA GLN A 27 22.37 11.20 11.64
C GLN A 27 21.19 10.33 12.08
N ILE A 28 20.08 10.44 11.37
CA ILE A 28 18.84 9.70 11.65
C ILE A 28 18.57 8.77 10.49
N ASP A 29 18.37 7.50 10.76
CA ASP A 29 18.20 6.48 9.72
C ASP A 29 16.98 6.75 8.83
N VAL A 30 15.83 7.12 9.45
CA VAL A 30 14.63 7.50 8.72
C VAL A 30 13.94 8.69 9.40
N THR A 31 13.67 9.72 8.63
CA THR A 31 12.87 10.87 9.05
C THR A 31 11.59 10.92 8.22
N ILE A 32 10.44 11.03 8.87
CA ILE A 32 9.15 11.24 8.20
C ILE A 32 8.65 12.62 8.53
N GLU A 33 8.37 13.41 7.51
CA GLU A 33 7.71 14.69 7.63
C GLU A 33 6.27 14.56 7.13
N LYS A 34 5.31 14.72 8.06
CA LYS A 34 3.88 14.65 7.79
C LYS A 34 3.44 15.90 7.04
N ASN A 35 3.10 15.79 5.76
CA ASN A 35 2.79 16.94 4.92
C ASN A 35 1.59 17.75 5.42
N HIS A 36 0.56 17.10 5.95
CA HIS A 36 -0.65 17.77 6.42
C HIS A 36 -0.50 18.42 7.81
N THR A 37 0.23 17.78 8.72
CA THR A 37 0.33 18.24 10.14
C THR A 37 1.65 18.90 10.46
N LYS A 38 2.62 18.87 9.55
CA LYS A 38 4.00 19.34 9.74
C LYS A 38 4.74 18.66 10.89
N LYS A 39 4.22 17.53 11.36
CA LYS A 39 4.86 16.73 12.39
C LYS A 39 6.07 16.00 11.84
N ARG A 40 7.10 15.92 12.69
CA ARG A 40 8.33 15.19 12.39
C ARG A 40 8.42 13.94 13.25
N ILE A 41 8.69 12.81 12.58
CA ILE A 41 8.90 11.51 13.22
C ILE A 41 10.34 11.09 12.94
N LEU A 42 11.06 10.70 13.98
CA LEU A 42 12.40 10.13 13.87
C LEU A 42 12.34 8.62 14.10
N ILE A 43 13.05 7.87 13.29
CA ILE A 43 13.11 6.42 13.36
C ILE A 43 14.57 5.98 13.32
N GLU A 44 14.98 5.23 14.33
CA GLU A 44 16.28 4.57 14.41
C GLU A 44 16.09 3.08 14.12
N CYS A 45 16.88 2.53 13.22
CA CYS A 45 16.81 1.14 12.79
C CYS A 45 18.05 0.39 13.26
N LYS A 46 17.88 -0.67 14.05
CA LYS A 46 18.98 -1.49 14.57
C LYS A 46 18.82 -2.96 14.18
N ASP A 47 19.65 -3.40 13.25
CA ASP A 47 19.70 -4.79 12.81
C ASP A 47 20.96 -5.46 13.40
N TYR A 48 20.94 -5.72 14.71
CA TYR A 48 22.01 -6.38 15.44
C TYR A 48 21.69 -7.85 15.67
N ASP A 49 22.71 -8.65 15.93
CA ASP A 49 22.53 -10.07 16.25
C ASP A 49 21.94 -10.32 17.63
N ASN A 50 22.06 -9.35 18.52
CA ASN A 50 21.61 -9.41 19.91
C ASN A 50 20.43 -8.46 20.17
N VAL A 51 19.69 -8.71 21.26
CA VAL A 51 18.64 -7.83 21.77
C VAL A 51 19.20 -6.44 22.10
N ILE A 52 18.43 -5.41 21.86
CA ILE A 52 18.82 -4.02 22.06
C ILE A 52 18.83 -3.69 23.54
N GLY A 53 19.97 -3.18 24.02
CA GLY A 53 20.17 -2.71 25.37
C GLY A 53 19.71 -1.27 25.59
N ILE A 54 19.70 -0.85 26.85
CA ILE A 54 19.31 0.52 27.25
C ILE A 54 20.28 1.59 26.71
N ASP A 55 21.54 1.24 26.51
CA ASP A 55 22.59 2.11 25.98
C ASP A 55 22.21 2.66 24.61
N ILE A 56 21.74 1.80 23.71
CA ILE A 56 21.29 2.18 22.36
C ILE A 56 20.11 3.17 22.43
N ILE A 57 19.14 2.91 23.33
CA ILE A 57 17.99 3.80 23.47
C ILE A 57 18.41 5.16 24.05
N ARG A 58 19.35 5.19 24.98
CA ARG A 58 19.91 6.43 25.54
C ARG A 58 20.67 7.26 24.51
N ASP A 59 21.44 6.60 23.63
CA ASP A 59 22.15 7.30 22.55
C ASP A 59 21.15 7.99 21.61
N PHE A 60 20.09 7.29 21.21
CA PHE A 60 19.03 7.86 20.39
C PHE A 60 18.24 8.96 21.14
N PHE A 61 18.00 8.79 22.43
CA PHE A 61 17.37 9.82 23.25
C PHE A 61 18.17 11.13 23.26
N GLY A 62 19.52 11.07 23.23
CA GLY A 62 20.35 12.26 23.08
C GLY A 62 20.05 13.07 21.81
N ALA A 63 19.79 12.40 20.69
CA ALA A 63 19.35 13.04 19.46
C ALA A 63 17.92 13.61 19.59
N ILE A 64 16.99 12.83 20.15
CA ILE A 64 15.60 13.24 20.37
C ILE A 64 15.55 14.51 21.23
N TYR A 65 16.29 14.54 22.32
CA TYR A 65 16.34 15.68 23.23
C TYR A 65 16.81 16.96 22.54
N GLN A 66 17.73 16.87 21.59
CA GLN A 66 18.23 18.03 20.87
C GLN A 66 17.33 18.46 19.70
N ILE A 67 16.75 17.50 18.97
CA ILE A 67 15.97 17.75 17.77
C ILE A 67 14.50 18.06 18.08
N GLN A 68 13.99 17.49 19.18
CA GLN A 68 12.61 17.64 19.67
C GLN A 68 11.55 17.27 18.60
N PRO A 69 11.57 16.03 18.08
CA PRO A 69 10.55 15.56 17.15
C PRO A 69 9.19 15.37 17.85
N ASP A 70 8.13 15.26 17.07
CA ASP A 70 6.80 14.96 17.61
C ASP A 70 6.67 13.50 18.05
N GLU A 71 7.33 12.58 17.34
CA GLU A 71 7.34 11.17 17.68
C GLU A 71 8.72 10.56 17.39
N SER A 72 9.07 9.50 18.14
CA SER A 72 10.34 8.82 18.02
C SER A 72 10.15 7.31 18.11
N PHE A 73 10.75 6.58 17.18
CA PHE A 73 10.63 5.13 17.06
C PHE A 73 12.01 4.49 17.03
N VAL A 74 12.15 3.34 17.69
CA VAL A 74 13.28 2.43 17.45
C VAL A 74 12.74 1.13 16.91
N VAL A 75 13.36 0.63 15.85
CA VAL A 75 12.95 -0.60 15.15
C VAL A 75 14.12 -1.58 15.13
N THR A 76 13.88 -2.82 15.53
CA THR A 76 14.88 -3.89 15.50
C THR A 76 14.27 -5.21 15.03
N THR A 77 15.12 -6.19 14.70
CA THR A 77 14.70 -7.55 14.37
C THR A 77 14.78 -8.51 15.57
N LYS A 78 15.43 -8.13 16.68
CA LYS A 78 15.78 -9.06 17.79
C LYS A 78 15.01 -8.81 19.11
N GLY A 79 14.40 -7.66 19.27
CA GLY A 79 13.71 -7.28 20.50
C GLY A 79 14.59 -6.43 21.45
N TYR A 80 14.10 -6.23 22.67
CA TYR A 80 14.64 -5.27 23.63
C TYR A 80 14.83 -5.91 25.00
N THR A 81 15.83 -5.46 25.73
CA THR A 81 15.97 -5.82 27.15
C THR A 81 14.91 -5.07 27.98
N LYS A 82 14.54 -5.62 29.13
CA LYS A 82 13.60 -4.98 30.03
C LYS A 82 14.01 -3.54 30.41
N PRO A 83 15.27 -3.25 30.81
CA PRO A 83 15.69 -1.88 31.10
C PRO A 83 15.56 -0.93 29.88
N ALA A 84 15.75 -1.44 28.64
CA ALA A 84 15.54 -0.64 27.42
C ALA A 84 14.07 -0.28 27.23
N VAL A 85 13.15 -1.23 27.48
CA VAL A 85 11.71 -1.01 27.40
C VAL A 85 11.25 -0.01 28.49
N ASP A 86 11.70 -0.19 29.72
CA ASP A 86 11.34 0.69 30.84
C ASP A 86 11.77 2.15 30.54
N PHE A 87 13.02 2.35 30.11
CA PHE A 87 13.55 3.66 29.75
C PHE A 87 12.80 4.29 28.54
N ALA A 88 12.53 3.49 27.52
CA ALA A 88 11.81 3.98 26.34
C ALA A 88 10.38 4.44 26.69
N ASN A 89 9.71 3.73 27.59
CA ASN A 89 8.37 4.12 28.08
C ASN A 89 8.42 5.44 28.86
N ASP A 90 9.40 5.61 29.73
CA ASP A 90 9.59 6.85 30.51
C ASP A 90 9.81 8.05 29.57
N GLU A 91 10.58 7.87 28.52
CA GLU A 91 10.94 8.90 27.55
C GLU A 91 10.00 8.97 26.33
N LYS A 92 8.90 8.20 26.32
CA LYS A 92 7.89 8.15 25.24
C LYS A 92 8.45 7.76 23.87
N ILE A 93 9.49 6.94 23.85
CA ILE A 93 10.06 6.35 22.64
C ILE A 93 9.30 5.06 22.33
N LYS A 94 8.74 4.95 21.14
CA LYS A 94 8.03 3.74 20.73
C LYS A 94 9.00 2.69 20.20
N LEU A 95 8.88 1.46 20.68
CA LEU A 95 9.71 0.34 20.29
C LEU A 95 8.95 -0.63 19.39
N PHE A 96 9.55 -1.04 18.29
CA PHE A 96 8.98 -1.99 17.33
C PHE A 96 9.95 -3.13 17.05
N VAL A 97 9.39 -4.34 16.95
CA VAL A 97 10.14 -5.51 16.49
C VAL A 97 9.65 -5.88 15.09
N LEU A 98 10.54 -5.82 14.11
CA LEU A 98 10.26 -6.25 12.75
C LEU A 98 10.57 -7.76 12.64
N ARG A 99 9.57 -8.56 12.39
CA ARG A 99 9.68 -9.99 12.18
C ARG A 99 8.74 -10.46 11.07
N ALA A 100 8.99 -11.67 10.58
CA ALA A 100 8.03 -12.31 9.71
C ALA A 100 6.67 -12.47 10.42
N PHE A 101 5.61 -12.37 9.66
CA PHE A 101 4.26 -12.60 10.13
C PHE A 101 4.10 -14.08 10.51
N SER A 102 3.48 -14.36 11.63
CA SER A 102 3.20 -15.72 12.13
C SER A 102 1.70 -15.97 12.26
N GLU A 103 1.29 -17.24 12.31
CA GLU A 103 -0.12 -17.60 12.49
C GLU A 103 -0.73 -17.01 13.76
N SER A 104 0.05 -16.87 14.84
CA SER A 104 -0.41 -16.25 16.09
C SER A 104 -0.76 -14.76 15.97
N ASP A 105 -0.30 -14.09 14.92
CA ASP A 105 -0.63 -12.68 14.68
C ASP A 105 -2.07 -12.48 14.18
N TRP A 106 -2.73 -13.58 13.82
CA TRP A 106 -4.14 -13.61 13.43
C TRP A 106 -5.09 -13.71 14.61
N GLU A 107 -4.59 -14.00 15.82
CA GLU A 107 -5.43 -14.05 17.02
C GLU A 107 -6.19 -12.72 17.14
N ASP A 108 -7.51 -12.80 17.26
CA ASP A 108 -8.44 -11.65 17.30
C ASP A 108 -8.54 -10.79 16.02
N ARG A 109 -8.01 -11.26 14.89
CA ARG A 109 -8.11 -10.59 13.58
C ARG A 109 -8.85 -11.45 12.57
N ILE A 110 -9.26 -10.83 11.47
CA ILE A 110 -9.89 -11.55 10.35
C ILE A 110 -8.86 -12.51 9.75
N GLN A 111 -9.03 -13.81 9.98
CA GLN A 111 -8.13 -14.86 9.49
C GLN A 111 -8.40 -15.23 8.02
N ASN A 112 -9.61 -14.99 7.54
CA ASN A 112 -10.01 -15.32 6.19
C ASN A 112 -10.45 -14.07 5.44
N ILE A 113 -9.70 -13.70 4.41
CA ILE A 113 -10.13 -12.73 3.40
C ILE A 113 -10.52 -13.55 2.19
N GLU A 114 -11.83 -13.73 1.95
CA GLU A 114 -12.31 -14.33 0.72
C GLU A 114 -12.33 -13.24 -0.36
N ILE A 115 -11.39 -13.32 -1.29
CA ILE A 115 -11.37 -12.45 -2.46
C ILE A 115 -12.05 -13.21 -3.59
N ILE A 116 -13.31 -12.91 -3.86
CA ILE A 116 -14.00 -13.40 -5.05
C ILE A 116 -13.58 -12.51 -6.22
N ALA A 117 -12.52 -12.91 -6.93
CA ALA A 117 -12.12 -12.29 -8.18
C ALA A 117 -12.90 -12.92 -9.33
N SER A 118 -13.90 -12.24 -9.86
CA SER A 118 -14.52 -12.61 -11.13
C SER A 118 -13.63 -12.12 -12.27
N ILE A 119 -12.79 -12.99 -12.80
CA ILE A 119 -12.08 -12.74 -14.06
C ILE A 119 -13.04 -13.11 -15.19
N ARG A 120 -13.67 -12.12 -15.80
CA ARG A 120 -14.37 -12.32 -17.06
C ARG A 120 -13.33 -12.27 -18.18
N HIS A 121 -12.92 -13.41 -18.67
CA HIS A 121 -12.22 -13.50 -19.94
C HIS A 121 -13.30 -13.32 -21.03
N ILE A 122 -13.30 -12.17 -21.65
CA ILE A 122 -14.13 -11.91 -22.81
C ILE A 122 -13.26 -12.25 -24.01
N ASP A 123 -13.41 -13.46 -24.52
CA ASP A 123 -12.89 -13.76 -25.85
C ASP A 123 -13.56 -12.82 -26.86
N ASP A 124 -12.83 -12.44 -27.91
CA ASP A 124 -13.43 -11.69 -28.99
C ASP A 124 -14.72 -12.41 -29.44
N PRO A 125 -15.89 -11.73 -29.42
CA PRO A 125 -17.14 -12.40 -29.70
C PRO A 125 -17.11 -12.95 -31.13
N VAL A 126 -17.03 -14.26 -31.21
CA VAL A 126 -17.18 -14.95 -32.53
C VAL A 126 -18.66 -15.08 -32.79
N ILE A 127 -19.17 -14.22 -33.65
CA ILE A 127 -20.55 -14.30 -34.10
C ILE A 127 -20.70 -15.52 -35.02
N LYS A 128 -21.21 -16.62 -34.47
CA LYS A 128 -21.38 -17.88 -35.19
C LYS A 128 -22.59 -17.92 -36.10
N SER A 129 -23.62 -17.13 -35.79
CA SER A 129 -24.83 -17.02 -36.60
C SER A 129 -25.62 -15.76 -36.29
N TRP A 130 -26.35 -15.28 -37.30
CA TRP A 130 -27.32 -14.22 -37.19
C TRP A 130 -28.69 -14.79 -37.52
N LYS A 131 -29.66 -14.53 -36.67
CA LYS A 131 -31.05 -14.79 -36.99
C LYS A 131 -31.75 -13.45 -37.07
N LEU A 132 -32.12 -13.06 -38.25
CA LEU A 132 -32.90 -11.86 -38.50
C LEU A 132 -34.36 -12.26 -38.67
N SER A 133 -35.26 -11.38 -38.18
CA SER A 133 -36.68 -11.62 -38.24
C SER A 133 -37.22 -11.57 -39.71
N ASN A 134 -36.52 -10.83 -40.56
CA ASN A 134 -36.88 -10.77 -41.96
C ASN A 134 -35.73 -10.33 -42.89
N SER A 135 -35.82 -10.59 -44.16
CA SER A 135 -34.79 -10.25 -45.15
C SER A 135 -34.65 -8.74 -45.41
N ALA A 136 -35.67 -7.96 -45.13
CA ALA A 136 -35.64 -6.49 -45.31
C ALA A 136 -34.74 -5.84 -44.27
N GLU A 137 -34.80 -6.31 -43.01
CA GLU A 137 -33.88 -5.85 -41.95
C GLU A 137 -32.43 -6.17 -42.27
N PHE A 138 -32.15 -7.34 -42.83
CA PHE A 138 -30.78 -7.71 -43.24
C PHE A 138 -30.24 -6.76 -44.29
N GLN A 139 -31.05 -6.46 -45.33
CA GLN A 139 -30.61 -5.56 -46.38
C GLN A 139 -30.42 -4.15 -45.90
N THR A 140 -31.26 -3.67 -44.97
CA THR A 140 -31.12 -2.35 -44.35
C THR A 140 -29.87 -2.25 -43.50
N LEU A 141 -29.57 -3.26 -42.68
CA LEU A 141 -28.40 -3.30 -41.84
C LEU A 141 -27.09 -3.41 -42.66
N THR A 142 -27.06 -4.25 -43.65
CA THR A 142 -25.87 -4.42 -44.52
C THR A 142 -25.61 -3.18 -45.38
N HIS A 143 -26.66 -2.50 -45.85
CA HIS A 143 -26.50 -1.25 -46.57
C HIS A 143 -26.01 -0.13 -45.68
N LYS A 144 -26.57 0.01 -44.48
CA LYS A 144 -26.21 1.06 -43.48
C LYS A 144 -24.81 0.88 -42.95
N HIS A 145 -24.34 -0.34 -42.82
CA HIS A 145 -23.05 -0.66 -42.19
C HIS A 145 -22.07 -1.40 -43.14
N LYS A 146 -22.18 -1.15 -44.42
CA LYS A 146 -21.33 -1.77 -45.45
C LYS A 146 -19.83 -1.57 -45.22
N ASP A 147 -19.46 -0.46 -44.61
CA ASP A 147 -18.09 -0.10 -44.22
C ASP A 147 -17.55 -0.93 -43.06
N LEU A 148 -18.43 -1.61 -42.32
CA LEU A 148 -18.07 -2.43 -41.16
C LEU A 148 -17.91 -3.91 -41.49
N ILE A 149 -18.32 -4.33 -42.67
CA ILE A 149 -18.19 -5.74 -43.10
C ILE A 149 -16.72 -6.11 -43.22
N GLY A 150 -16.32 -7.17 -42.51
CA GLY A 150 -14.93 -7.67 -42.51
C GLY A 150 -13.95 -6.90 -41.63
N LYS A 151 -14.39 -5.87 -40.87
CA LYS A 151 -13.54 -5.21 -39.91
C LYS A 151 -13.61 -5.90 -38.53
N LYS A 152 -12.47 -5.92 -37.82
CA LYS A 152 -12.43 -6.35 -36.43
C LYS A 152 -12.93 -5.21 -35.55
N PHE A 153 -13.80 -5.53 -34.62
CA PHE A 153 -14.30 -4.59 -33.60
C PHE A 153 -13.72 -4.96 -32.26
N SER A 154 -13.27 -3.95 -31.51
CA SER A 154 -13.07 -4.09 -30.09
C SER A 154 -14.32 -3.56 -29.38
N CYS A 155 -14.96 -4.35 -28.54
CA CYS A 155 -16.02 -3.89 -27.68
C CYS A 155 -15.47 -3.52 -26.30
N ASN A 156 -15.94 -2.40 -25.75
CA ASN A 156 -15.64 -2.04 -24.37
C ASN A 156 -16.64 -2.78 -23.49
N ALA A 157 -16.16 -3.74 -22.70
CA ALA A 157 -16.96 -4.58 -21.82
C ALA A 157 -17.83 -3.79 -20.84
N TYR A 158 -17.46 -2.55 -20.49
CA TYR A 158 -18.22 -1.68 -19.60
C TYR A 158 -19.38 -0.94 -20.27
N LYS A 159 -19.41 -0.91 -21.61
CA LYS A 159 -20.44 -0.18 -22.38
C LYS A 159 -21.26 -1.10 -23.29
N THR A 160 -20.92 -2.38 -23.34
CA THR A 160 -21.59 -3.34 -24.22
C THR A 160 -22.56 -4.18 -23.39
N PHE A 161 -23.80 -4.26 -23.82
CA PHE A 161 -24.80 -5.11 -23.19
C PHE A 161 -24.95 -6.40 -24.00
N PHE A 162 -24.94 -7.53 -23.30
CA PHE A 162 -25.18 -8.83 -23.89
C PHE A 162 -26.61 -9.26 -23.55
N TYR A 163 -27.20 -9.97 -24.47
CA TYR A 163 -28.56 -10.51 -24.34
C TYR A 163 -28.49 -12.02 -24.51
N ASP A 164 -29.31 -12.75 -23.76
CA ASP A 164 -29.46 -14.19 -23.95
C ASP A 164 -30.23 -14.52 -25.23
N LYS A 165 -30.44 -15.83 -25.48
CA LYS A 165 -31.22 -16.30 -26.64
C LYS A 165 -32.66 -15.83 -26.65
N ASP A 166 -33.22 -15.44 -25.52
CA ASP A 166 -34.60 -15.03 -25.32
C ASP A 166 -34.72 -13.47 -25.31
N GLY A 167 -33.59 -12.77 -25.51
CA GLY A 167 -33.51 -11.31 -25.58
C GLY A 167 -33.45 -10.59 -24.25
N HIS A 168 -33.21 -11.31 -23.14
CA HIS A 168 -33.01 -10.70 -21.85
C HIS A 168 -31.58 -10.25 -21.67
N LYS A 169 -31.39 -9.07 -21.11
CA LYS A 169 -30.08 -8.53 -20.81
C LYS A 169 -29.37 -9.41 -19.78
N THR A 170 -28.22 -9.95 -20.15
CA THR A 170 -27.35 -10.66 -19.21
C THR A 170 -26.49 -9.68 -18.44
N GLN A 171 -26.30 -9.93 -17.14
CA GLN A 171 -25.43 -9.10 -16.29
C GLN A 171 -23.95 -9.23 -16.63
#